data_a46879939e0af84e508025c5371b5072
#
_entry.id   a46879939e0af84e508025c5371b5072
#
_cell.length_a   1.000
_cell.length_b   1.000
_cell.length_c   1.000
_cell.angle_alpha   90.00
_cell.angle_beta   90.00
_cell.angle_gamma   90.00
#
_symmetry.space_group_name_H-M   'P 1'
#
loop_
_entity.id
_entity.type
_entity.pdbx_description
1 polymer ?
#
loop_
_entity_poly.entity_id
_entity_poly.type
_entity_poly.pdbx_seq_one_letter_code
_entity_poly.pdbx_strand_id
1 'polypeptide(L)'
;MIKAFLFDLDGVFYIDNQIIPGADITIEWLKQNKIPYKFVTNNTTLPRKKLVEKMNKIGLLLKEDDLISANYAGTLLLNRLRIKSCKLVLQEIAKFDYQQFDTSNPKPEAIVIGDIGPNWNYNLMNDLMNLILEGAKLIALHKGTYFQSKKGLIIDSGAFIAGLEYSTQTNAIIVGKPQKTFFELATQNFDCKVDQIAM
;
A
#
# COMPACT_ATOMS: atom_id res chain seq x y z
N MET A 1 -3.33 4.85 28.27
CA MET A 1 -2.41 5.95 27.89
C MET A 1 -1.83 5.61 26.52
N ILE A 2 -1.84 6.53 25.57
CA ILE A 2 -1.27 6.34 24.21
C ILE A 2 0.25 6.28 24.31
N LYS A 3 0.85 5.34 23.60
CA LYS A 3 2.30 5.08 23.58
C LYS A 3 2.93 5.17 22.20
N ALA A 4 2.13 5.10 21.14
CA ALA A 4 2.62 5.17 19.76
C ALA A 4 1.58 5.83 18.85
N PHE A 5 2.03 6.32 17.70
CA PHE A 5 1.17 7.00 16.74
C PHE A 5 1.32 6.42 15.33
N LEU A 6 0.19 6.36 14.62
CA LEU A 6 0.15 6.20 13.17
C LEU A 6 -0.38 7.49 12.56
N PHE A 7 0.23 7.96 11.49
CA PHE A 7 -0.17 9.18 10.80
C PHE A 7 -0.45 8.89 9.33
N ASP A 8 -1.58 9.37 8.82
CA ASP A 8 -1.75 9.47 7.38
C ASP A 8 -0.80 10.55 6.84
N LEU A 9 -0.43 10.46 5.57
CA LEU A 9 0.47 11.40 4.93
C LEU A 9 -0.29 12.47 4.13
N ASP A 10 -1.05 12.02 3.14
CA ASP A 10 -1.74 12.92 2.21
C ASP A 10 -2.85 13.69 2.91
N GLY A 11 -2.81 15.02 2.83
CA GLY A 11 -3.79 15.90 3.49
C GLY A 11 -3.58 16.08 5.00
N VAL A 12 -2.63 15.39 5.62
CA VAL A 12 -2.33 15.47 7.07
C VAL A 12 -0.96 16.08 7.34
N PHE A 13 0.08 15.64 6.64
CA PHE A 13 1.43 16.17 6.76
C PHE A 13 1.87 17.00 5.57
N TYR A 14 1.27 16.78 4.40
CA TYR A 14 1.50 17.59 3.20
C TYR A 14 0.26 17.63 2.30
N ILE A 15 0.18 18.69 1.51
CA ILE A 15 -0.81 18.85 0.42
C ILE A 15 -0.01 19.17 -0.85
N ASP A 16 -0.28 18.46 -1.95
CA ASP A 16 0.48 18.51 -3.21
C ASP A 16 1.98 18.22 -2.98
N ASN A 17 2.81 19.23 -2.88
CA ASN A 17 4.25 19.11 -2.58
C ASN A 17 4.68 20.11 -1.50
N GLN A 18 3.77 20.52 -0.63
CA GLN A 18 4.03 21.47 0.44
C GLN A 18 3.71 20.85 1.80
N ILE A 19 4.65 20.97 2.73
CA ILE A 19 4.44 20.58 4.11
C ILE A 19 3.35 21.46 4.74
N ILE A 20 2.45 20.83 5.49
CA ILE A 20 1.49 21.54 6.33
C ILE A 20 2.24 22.15 7.52
N PRO A 21 1.99 23.46 7.83
CA PRO A 21 2.67 24.11 8.95
C PRO A 21 2.55 23.33 10.27
N GLY A 22 3.69 23.09 10.93
CA GLY A 22 3.76 22.33 12.19
C GLY A 22 3.99 20.82 12.04
N ALA A 23 3.94 20.28 10.82
CA ALA A 23 4.19 18.86 10.57
C ALA A 23 5.63 18.46 10.94
N ASP A 24 6.60 19.25 10.54
CA ASP A 24 8.03 19.10 10.88
C ASP A 24 8.26 19.19 12.40
N ILE A 25 7.67 20.18 13.05
CA ILE A 25 7.74 20.38 14.51
C ILE A 25 7.17 19.16 15.25
N THR A 26 6.03 18.62 14.75
CA THR A 26 5.41 17.44 15.34
C THR A 26 6.34 16.22 15.32
N ILE A 27 7.00 15.98 14.16
CA ILE A 27 7.94 14.85 14.02
C ILE A 27 9.15 15.04 14.93
N GLU A 28 9.67 16.25 15.00
CA GLU A 28 10.81 16.55 15.84
C GLU A 28 10.49 16.35 17.33
N TRP A 29 9.30 16.79 17.76
CA TRP A 29 8.80 16.55 19.12
C TRP A 29 8.69 15.06 19.44
N LEU A 30 8.13 14.24 18.53
CA LEU A 30 8.02 12.79 18.71
C LEU A 30 9.39 12.14 18.85
N LYS A 31 10.37 12.54 18.02
CA LYS A 31 11.76 12.05 18.08
C LYS A 31 12.43 12.41 19.40
N GLN A 32 12.31 13.66 19.84
CA GLN A 32 12.89 14.15 21.10
C GLN A 32 12.32 13.41 22.33
N ASN A 33 11.00 13.11 22.29
CA ASN A 33 10.34 12.38 23.39
C ASN A 33 10.41 10.85 23.22
N LYS A 34 11.12 10.35 22.20
CA LYS A 34 11.26 8.91 21.91
C LYS A 34 9.92 8.17 21.78
N ILE A 35 8.92 8.85 21.25
CA ILE A 35 7.58 8.28 21.06
C ILE A 35 7.59 7.53 19.71
N PRO A 36 7.30 6.23 19.68
CA PRO A 36 7.22 5.47 18.43
C PRO A 36 6.12 6.00 17.52
N TYR A 37 6.42 6.13 16.24
CA TYR A 37 5.44 6.52 15.23
C TYR A 37 5.75 5.87 13.89
N LYS A 38 4.73 5.79 13.02
CA LYS A 38 4.88 5.48 11.61
C LYS A 38 3.90 6.28 10.76
N PHE A 39 4.33 6.58 9.57
CA PHE A 39 3.45 7.09 8.51
C PHE A 39 2.83 5.93 7.75
N VAL A 40 1.55 6.06 7.43
CA VAL A 40 0.76 5.05 6.75
C VAL A 40 0.01 5.67 5.57
N THR A 41 0.16 5.09 4.38
CA THR A 41 -0.49 5.62 3.18
C THR A 41 -1.02 4.49 2.29
N ASN A 42 -2.15 4.73 1.58
CA ASN A 42 -2.66 3.81 0.57
C ASN A 42 -1.96 3.97 -0.80
N ASN A 43 -0.81 4.64 -0.86
CA ASN A 43 -0.06 4.74 -2.11
C ASN A 43 0.37 3.36 -2.62
N THR A 44 0.05 3.08 -3.89
CA THR A 44 0.40 1.84 -4.60
C THR A 44 1.28 2.09 -5.82
N THR A 45 1.56 3.35 -6.14
CA THR A 45 2.20 3.75 -7.40
C THR A 45 3.70 3.95 -7.29
N LEU A 46 4.22 4.08 -6.06
CA LEU A 46 5.64 4.28 -5.80
C LEU A 46 6.17 3.25 -4.80
N PRO A 47 7.43 2.80 -4.96
CA PRO A 47 8.08 1.98 -3.95
C PRO A 47 8.38 2.82 -2.69
N ARG A 48 8.50 2.14 -1.54
CA ARG A 48 8.73 2.77 -0.22
C ARG A 48 9.88 3.78 -0.25
N LYS A 49 11.02 3.40 -0.84
CA LYS A 49 12.21 4.26 -0.97
C LYS A 49 11.90 5.57 -1.70
N LYS A 50 11.16 5.50 -2.82
CA LYS A 50 10.82 6.70 -3.60
C LYS A 50 9.82 7.61 -2.88
N LEU A 51 8.92 7.04 -2.10
CA LEU A 51 8.02 7.81 -1.24
C LEU A 51 8.82 8.58 -0.18
N VAL A 52 9.77 7.92 0.48
CA VAL A 52 10.67 8.57 1.46
C VAL A 52 11.51 9.67 0.81
N GLU A 53 12.10 9.41 -0.37
CA GLU A 53 12.84 10.44 -1.13
C GLU A 53 11.93 11.65 -1.46
N LYS A 54 10.67 11.41 -1.85
CA LYS A 54 9.69 12.47 -2.12
C LYS A 54 9.41 13.30 -0.86
N MET A 55 9.18 12.63 0.28
CA MET A 55 8.92 13.31 1.56
C MET A 55 10.12 14.14 2.01
N ASN A 56 11.32 13.58 1.90
CA ASN A 56 12.55 14.29 2.28
C ASN A 56 12.80 15.54 1.42
N LYS A 57 12.46 15.48 0.12
CA LYS A 57 12.58 16.65 -0.79
C LYS A 57 11.66 17.81 -0.43
N ILE A 58 10.50 17.53 0.15
CA ILE A 58 9.58 18.58 0.61
C ILE A 58 9.86 19.03 2.05
N GLY A 59 10.92 18.46 2.71
CA GLY A 59 11.35 18.83 4.05
C GLY A 59 10.83 17.94 5.18
N LEU A 60 10.01 16.91 4.89
CA LEU A 60 9.57 15.94 5.88
C LEU A 60 10.59 14.80 6.00
N LEU A 61 11.57 14.96 6.91
CA LEU A 61 12.71 14.05 7.03
C LEU A 61 12.34 12.70 7.66
N LEU A 62 12.14 11.70 6.80
CA LEU A 62 11.75 10.32 7.16
C LEU A 62 12.85 9.33 6.79
N LYS A 63 12.85 8.19 7.49
CA LYS A 63 13.56 6.96 7.10
C LYS A 63 12.55 5.97 6.50
N GLU A 64 13.06 4.96 5.77
CA GLU A 64 12.20 3.93 5.22
C GLU A 64 11.39 3.20 6.30
N ASP A 65 12.00 2.97 7.47
CA ASP A 65 11.31 2.30 8.58
C ASP A 65 10.20 3.14 9.23
N ASP A 66 10.18 4.44 8.97
CA ASP A 66 9.11 5.33 9.45
C ASP A 66 7.85 5.27 8.57
N LEU A 67 7.91 4.59 7.40
CA LEU A 67 6.84 4.61 6.39
C LEU A 67 6.34 3.20 6.02
N ILE A 68 5.02 3.03 6.06
CA ILE A 68 4.32 1.88 5.48
C ILE A 68 3.34 2.37 4.41
N SER A 69 3.59 2.01 3.15
CA SER A 69 2.64 2.19 2.06
C SER A 69 1.84 0.91 1.81
N ALA A 70 0.69 1.00 1.15
CA ALA A 70 -0.05 -0.19 0.73
C ALA A 70 0.81 -1.08 -0.19
N ASN A 71 1.66 -0.47 -1.06
CA ASN A 71 2.59 -1.21 -1.89
C ASN A 71 3.56 -2.06 -1.05
N TYR A 72 4.22 -1.45 -0.08
CA TYR A 72 5.16 -2.17 0.79
C TYR A 72 4.44 -3.17 1.72
N ALA A 73 3.26 -2.83 2.24
CA ALA A 73 2.45 -3.76 3.03
C ALA A 73 2.07 -5.03 2.25
N GLY A 74 1.90 -4.91 0.93
CA GLY A 74 1.74 -6.07 0.04
C GLY A 74 2.90 -7.05 0.13
N THR A 75 4.15 -6.57 0.15
CA THR A 75 5.33 -7.45 0.28
C THR A 75 5.38 -8.14 1.65
N LEU A 76 5.02 -7.42 2.71
CA LEU A 76 4.94 -7.98 4.06
C LEU A 76 3.87 -9.06 4.16
N LEU A 77 2.71 -8.85 3.50
CA LEU A 77 1.64 -9.85 3.45
C LEU A 77 2.09 -11.10 2.67
N LEU A 78 2.73 -10.97 1.51
CA LEU A 78 3.26 -12.09 0.76
C LEU A 78 4.22 -12.94 1.61
N ASN A 79 5.13 -12.29 2.33
CA ASN A 79 6.04 -12.97 3.26
C ASN A 79 5.29 -13.69 4.39
N ARG A 80 4.30 -13.04 5.01
CA ARG A 80 3.43 -13.63 6.06
C ARG A 80 2.69 -14.87 5.55
N LEU A 81 2.24 -14.84 4.29
CA LEU A 81 1.56 -15.95 3.62
C LEU A 81 2.53 -16.99 3.04
N ARG A 82 3.84 -16.78 3.16
CA ARG A 82 4.91 -17.64 2.61
C ARG A 82 4.85 -17.80 1.09
N ILE A 83 4.29 -16.85 0.38
CA ILE A 83 4.22 -16.80 -1.08
C ILE A 83 5.62 -16.53 -1.65
N LYS A 84 6.03 -17.26 -2.67
CA LYS A 84 7.35 -17.14 -3.32
C LYS A 84 7.24 -16.54 -4.71
N SER A 85 6.14 -16.75 -5.41
CA SER A 85 5.93 -16.25 -6.77
C SER A 85 4.65 -15.44 -6.89
N CYS A 86 4.71 -14.34 -7.65
CA CYS A 86 3.54 -13.49 -7.84
C CYS A 86 3.53 -12.78 -9.20
N LYS A 87 2.33 -12.63 -9.78
CA LYS A 87 2.05 -11.73 -10.90
C LYS A 87 1.81 -10.32 -10.36
N LEU A 88 2.59 -9.35 -10.82
CA LEU A 88 2.46 -7.96 -10.40
C LEU A 88 1.67 -7.13 -11.42
N VAL A 89 0.52 -6.63 -11.02
CA VAL A 89 -0.31 -5.67 -11.76
C VAL A 89 -0.14 -4.31 -11.10
N LEU A 90 1.03 -3.73 -11.30
CA LEU A 90 1.53 -2.50 -10.69
C LEU A 90 2.19 -1.62 -11.74
N GLN A 91 2.33 -0.33 -11.46
CA GLN A 91 3.22 0.53 -12.24
C GLN A 91 4.67 0.02 -12.13
N GLU A 92 5.44 0.13 -13.21
CA GLU A 92 6.79 -0.46 -13.30
C GLU A 92 7.69 -0.07 -12.13
N ILE A 93 7.67 1.22 -11.76
CA ILE A 93 8.49 1.70 -10.64
C ILE A 93 8.07 1.10 -9.29
N ALA A 94 6.78 0.82 -9.08
CA ALA A 94 6.26 0.26 -7.83
C ALA A 94 6.70 -1.21 -7.63
N LYS A 95 7.02 -1.92 -8.70
CA LYS A 95 7.51 -3.31 -8.66
C LYS A 95 8.85 -3.45 -7.94
N PHE A 96 9.57 -2.34 -7.73
CA PHE A 96 10.87 -2.36 -7.05
C PHE A 96 10.79 -2.93 -5.62
N ASP A 97 9.68 -2.77 -4.91
CA ASP A 97 9.51 -3.34 -3.57
C ASP A 97 9.38 -4.89 -3.58
N TYR A 98 9.16 -5.50 -4.77
CA TYR A 98 8.87 -6.94 -4.93
C TYR A 98 10.03 -7.76 -5.49
N GLN A 99 11.26 -7.23 -5.55
CA GLN A 99 12.43 -7.88 -6.17
C GLN A 99 12.80 -9.24 -5.54
N GLN A 100 12.36 -9.52 -4.31
CA GLN A 100 12.60 -10.78 -3.61
C GLN A 100 11.66 -11.92 -4.05
N PHE A 101 10.62 -11.63 -4.84
CA PHE A 101 9.65 -12.61 -5.30
C PHE A 101 9.91 -13.00 -6.76
N ASP A 102 9.63 -14.27 -7.09
CA ASP A 102 9.66 -14.70 -8.49
C ASP A 102 8.43 -14.14 -9.23
N THR A 103 8.68 -13.22 -10.14
CA THR A 103 7.64 -12.60 -10.98
C THR A 103 7.59 -13.17 -12.40
N SER A 104 8.41 -14.17 -12.69
CA SER A 104 8.51 -14.83 -14.00
C SER A 104 7.70 -16.12 -14.09
N ASN A 105 7.26 -16.66 -12.95
CA ASN A 105 6.48 -17.90 -12.92
C ASN A 105 5.16 -17.75 -13.68
N PRO A 106 4.92 -18.58 -14.74
CA PRO A 106 3.67 -18.53 -15.48
C PRO A 106 2.44 -18.99 -14.68
N LYS A 107 2.65 -19.70 -13.58
CA LYS A 107 1.61 -20.11 -12.61
C LYS A 107 1.93 -19.55 -11.23
N PRO A 108 1.74 -18.23 -11.03
CA PRO A 108 2.10 -17.58 -9.78
C PRO A 108 1.16 -18.02 -8.64
N GLU A 109 1.70 -18.06 -7.43
CA GLU A 109 0.90 -18.37 -6.23
C GLU A 109 -0.07 -17.23 -5.86
N ALA A 110 0.23 -15.99 -6.30
CA ALA A 110 -0.61 -14.83 -6.06
C ALA A 110 -0.56 -13.82 -7.21
N ILE A 111 -1.61 -13.01 -7.31
CA ILE A 111 -1.68 -11.81 -8.13
C ILE A 111 -1.75 -10.63 -7.18
N VAL A 112 -0.87 -9.64 -7.35
CA VAL A 112 -0.86 -8.41 -6.56
C VAL A 112 -1.32 -7.25 -7.44
N ILE A 113 -2.42 -6.62 -7.07
CA ILE A 113 -3.05 -5.53 -7.83
C ILE A 113 -2.96 -4.22 -7.06
N GLY A 114 -2.39 -3.20 -7.73
CA GLY A 114 -2.46 -1.79 -7.34
C GLY A 114 -3.02 -0.94 -8.49
N ASP A 115 -2.76 0.35 -8.44
CA ASP A 115 -3.20 1.26 -9.49
C ASP A 115 -2.25 1.22 -10.69
N ILE A 116 -2.78 0.87 -11.86
CA ILE A 116 -2.09 0.90 -13.16
C ILE A 116 -2.70 1.93 -14.12
N GLY A 117 -3.65 2.73 -13.65
CA GLY A 117 -4.32 3.76 -14.43
C GLY A 117 -4.97 3.22 -15.71
N PRO A 118 -4.71 3.84 -16.88
CA PRO A 118 -5.35 3.49 -18.15
C PRO A 118 -4.86 2.17 -18.77
N ASN A 119 -3.94 1.44 -18.12
CA ASN A 119 -3.41 0.18 -18.67
C ASN A 119 -4.34 -1.03 -18.45
N TRP A 120 -5.47 -0.85 -17.76
CA TRP A 120 -6.52 -1.86 -17.68
C TRP A 120 -7.12 -2.11 -19.05
N ASN A 121 -7.26 -3.39 -19.43
CA ASN A 121 -7.86 -3.80 -20.68
C ASN A 121 -8.44 -5.22 -20.59
N TYR A 122 -9.23 -5.60 -21.61
CA TYR A 122 -9.91 -6.88 -21.64
C TYR A 122 -8.97 -8.09 -21.55
N ASN A 123 -7.87 -8.07 -22.29
CA ASN A 123 -6.92 -9.20 -22.30
C ASN A 123 -6.28 -9.40 -20.94
N LEU A 124 -5.83 -8.32 -20.31
CA LEU A 124 -5.29 -8.38 -18.94
C LEU A 124 -6.31 -8.96 -17.95
N MET A 125 -7.55 -8.47 -17.98
CA MET A 125 -8.60 -8.98 -17.10
C MET A 125 -8.85 -10.47 -17.30
N ASN A 126 -8.84 -10.92 -18.55
CA ASN A 126 -9.05 -12.33 -18.91
C ASN A 126 -7.88 -13.22 -18.42
N ASP A 127 -6.65 -12.77 -18.61
CA ASP A 127 -5.45 -13.47 -18.11
C ASP A 127 -5.47 -13.60 -16.57
N LEU A 128 -5.80 -12.51 -15.87
CA LEU A 128 -5.89 -12.51 -14.41
C LEU A 128 -7.00 -13.43 -13.91
N MET A 129 -8.17 -13.41 -14.56
CA MET A 129 -9.28 -14.31 -14.25
C MET A 129 -8.84 -15.77 -14.33
N ASN A 130 -8.16 -16.16 -15.41
CA ASN A 130 -7.68 -17.54 -15.60
C ASN A 130 -6.68 -17.95 -14.51
N LEU A 131 -5.73 -17.08 -14.16
CA LEU A 131 -4.78 -17.35 -13.08
C LEU A 131 -5.48 -17.54 -11.73
N ILE A 132 -6.52 -16.76 -11.43
CA ILE A 132 -7.31 -16.91 -10.19
C ILE A 132 -8.05 -18.26 -10.21
N LEU A 133 -8.66 -18.63 -11.32
CA LEU A 133 -9.37 -19.93 -11.48
C LEU A 133 -8.39 -21.12 -11.38
N GLU A 134 -7.11 -20.93 -11.75
CA GLU A 134 -6.03 -21.90 -11.57
C GLU A 134 -5.50 -21.95 -10.11
N GLY A 135 -5.99 -21.09 -9.23
CA GLY A 135 -5.67 -21.13 -7.80
C GLY A 135 -4.78 -20.00 -7.28
N ALA A 136 -4.38 -19.04 -8.11
CA ALA A 136 -3.64 -17.88 -7.63
C ALA A 136 -4.48 -17.03 -6.67
N LYS A 137 -3.90 -16.63 -5.54
CA LYS A 137 -4.57 -15.75 -4.57
C LYS A 137 -4.70 -14.32 -5.14
N LEU A 138 -5.88 -13.76 -5.12
CA LEU A 138 -6.11 -12.37 -5.50
C LEU A 138 -5.79 -11.45 -4.31
N ILE A 139 -4.74 -10.65 -4.41
CA ILE A 139 -4.32 -9.67 -3.40
C ILE A 139 -4.49 -8.27 -3.97
N ALA A 140 -5.33 -7.47 -3.32
CA ALA A 140 -5.58 -6.09 -3.67
C ALA A 140 -4.87 -5.15 -2.69
N LEU A 141 -3.98 -4.29 -3.17
CA LEU A 141 -3.28 -3.33 -2.31
C LEU A 141 -4.24 -2.30 -1.70
N HIS A 142 -5.26 -1.92 -2.45
CA HIS A 142 -6.46 -1.23 -1.96
C HIS A 142 -7.64 -1.54 -2.89
N LYS A 143 -8.84 -1.14 -2.50
CA LYS A 143 -10.06 -1.35 -3.31
C LYS A 143 -10.91 -0.08 -3.34
N GLY A 144 -10.27 1.03 -3.74
CA GLY A 144 -10.95 2.32 -3.93
C GLY A 144 -11.94 2.28 -5.10
N THR A 145 -13.04 3.03 -4.99
CA THR A 145 -14.04 3.12 -6.05
C THR A 145 -13.66 4.15 -7.11
N TYR A 146 -13.21 5.31 -6.68
CA TYR A 146 -12.73 6.42 -7.51
C TYR A 146 -11.85 7.35 -6.67
N PHE A 147 -11.09 8.22 -7.34
CA PHE A 147 -10.33 9.27 -6.70
C PHE A 147 -10.49 10.60 -7.45
N GLN A 148 -10.27 11.71 -6.74
CA GLN A 148 -10.30 13.05 -7.32
C GLN A 148 -8.99 13.34 -8.04
N SER A 149 -9.10 13.79 -9.29
CA SER A 149 -7.99 14.31 -10.09
C SER A 149 -8.26 15.75 -10.55
N LYS A 150 -7.28 16.39 -11.17
CA LYS A 150 -7.46 17.69 -11.82
C LYS A 150 -8.48 17.65 -12.98
N LYS A 151 -8.76 16.47 -13.52
CA LYS A 151 -9.73 16.25 -14.62
C LYS A 151 -11.11 15.78 -14.13
N GLY A 152 -11.35 15.75 -12.81
CA GLY A 152 -12.57 15.25 -12.18
C GLY A 152 -12.35 13.88 -11.54
N LEU A 153 -13.45 13.15 -11.27
CA LEU A 153 -13.42 11.81 -10.69
C LEU A 153 -12.90 10.81 -11.72
N ILE A 154 -11.96 9.98 -11.27
CA ILE A 154 -11.39 8.89 -12.07
C ILE A 154 -11.68 7.57 -11.36
N ILE A 155 -12.08 6.55 -12.13
CA ILE A 155 -12.29 5.19 -11.64
C ILE A 155 -10.99 4.63 -11.04
N ASP A 156 -11.10 3.97 -9.91
CA ASP A 156 -9.96 3.34 -9.23
C ASP A 156 -9.94 1.82 -9.44
N SER A 157 -8.87 1.18 -9.04
CA SER A 157 -8.60 -0.26 -9.19
C SER A 157 -9.70 -1.17 -8.61
N GLY A 158 -10.46 -0.68 -7.64
CA GLY A 158 -11.55 -1.43 -7.00
C GLY A 158 -12.62 -1.93 -7.96
N ALA A 159 -12.93 -1.19 -9.03
CA ALA A 159 -13.89 -1.62 -10.04
C ALA A 159 -13.40 -2.85 -10.84
N PHE A 160 -12.11 -2.88 -11.18
CA PHE A 160 -11.50 -4.01 -11.89
C PHE A 160 -11.35 -5.23 -10.98
N ILE A 161 -10.97 -5.00 -9.72
CA ILE A 161 -10.92 -6.05 -8.68
C ILE A 161 -12.31 -6.66 -8.48
N ALA A 162 -13.35 -5.83 -8.35
CA ALA A 162 -14.73 -6.30 -8.23
C ALA A 162 -15.18 -7.12 -9.47
N GLY A 163 -14.74 -6.75 -10.66
CA GLY A 163 -14.97 -7.53 -11.89
C GLY A 163 -14.31 -8.92 -11.83
N LEU A 164 -13.08 -9.01 -11.33
CA LEU A 164 -12.40 -10.29 -11.12
C LEU A 164 -13.09 -11.14 -10.04
N GLU A 165 -13.45 -10.54 -8.91
CA GLU A 165 -14.20 -11.23 -7.86
C GLU A 165 -15.52 -11.77 -8.37
N TYR A 166 -16.26 -10.96 -9.16
CA TYR A 166 -17.53 -11.36 -9.76
C TYR A 166 -17.37 -12.55 -10.71
N SER A 167 -16.40 -12.50 -11.61
CA SER A 167 -16.18 -13.54 -12.62
C SER A 167 -15.59 -14.84 -12.06
N THR A 168 -14.82 -14.78 -10.99
CA THR A 168 -14.15 -15.95 -10.38
C THR A 168 -14.85 -16.46 -9.12
N GLN A 169 -15.82 -15.74 -8.59
CA GLN A 169 -16.48 -16.01 -7.30
C GLN A 169 -15.47 -16.12 -6.14
N THR A 170 -14.35 -15.37 -6.25
CA THR A 170 -13.25 -15.35 -5.27
C THR A 170 -13.15 -13.96 -4.66
N ASN A 171 -13.03 -13.86 -3.34
CA ASN A 171 -12.81 -12.58 -2.67
C ASN A 171 -11.33 -12.21 -2.66
N ALA A 172 -11.02 -10.96 -2.97
CA ALA A 172 -9.68 -10.42 -2.85
C ALA A 172 -9.26 -10.26 -1.37
N ILE A 173 -8.02 -10.59 -1.07
CA ILE A 173 -7.38 -10.23 0.20
C ILE A 173 -6.95 -8.77 0.08
N ILE A 174 -7.65 -7.87 0.74
CA ILE A 174 -7.35 -6.44 0.69
C ILE A 174 -6.30 -6.12 1.76
N VAL A 175 -5.24 -5.41 1.36
CA VAL A 175 -4.12 -5.09 2.24
C VAL A 175 -4.28 -3.72 2.89
N GLY A 176 -4.48 -2.66 2.08
CA GLY A 176 -4.42 -1.26 2.51
C GLY A 176 -5.51 -0.82 3.49
N LYS A 177 -5.38 0.39 3.99
CA LYS A 177 -6.37 1.01 4.88
C LYS A 177 -7.78 0.97 4.26
N PRO A 178 -8.85 0.71 5.01
CA PRO A 178 -8.94 0.59 6.48
C PRO A 178 -8.79 -0.85 7.01
N GLN A 179 -8.20 -1.77 6.26
CA GLN A 179 -8.11 -3.18 6.65
C GLN A 179 -7.25 -3.40 7.91
N LYS A 180 -7.74 -4.24 8.81
CA LYS A 180 -7.03 -4.59 10.05
C LYS A 180 -5.62 -5.11 9.79
N THR A 181 -5.45 -5.94 8.74
CA THR A 181 -4.16 -6.48 8.31
C THR A 181 -3.12 -5.40 8.05
N PHE A 182 -3.51 -4.26 7.45
CA PHE A 182 -2.60 -3.15 7.22
C PHE A 182 -2.02 -2.60 8.52
N PHE A 183 -2.89 -2.35 9.50
CA PHE A 183 -2.48 -1.82 10.81
C PHE A 183 -1.65 -2.82 11.60
N GLU A 184 -1.98 -4.10 11.55
CA GLU A 184 -1.16 -5.17 12.14
C GLU A 184 0.26 -5.18 11.55
N LEU A 185 0.38 -5.10 10.22
CA LEU A 185 1.68 -5.03 9.54
C LEU A 185 2.44 -3.73 9.87
N ALA A 186 1.74 -2.60 9.97
CA ALA A 186 2.34 -1.32 10.29
C ALA A 186 2.90 -1.27 11.72
N THR A 187 2.24 -1.94 12.66
CA THR A 187 2.55 -1.87 14.10
C THR A 187 3.31 -3.07 14.64
N GLN A 188 3.65 -4.06 13.80
CA GLN A 188 4.29 -5.32 14.23
C GLN A 188 5.59 -5.13 15.05
N ASN A 189 6.26 -3.99 14.89
CA ASN A 189 7.51 -3.66 15.59
C ASN A 189 7.30 -2.66 16.75
N PHE A 190 6.05 -2.34 17.11
CA PHE A 190 5.78 -1.49 18.25
C PHE A 190 5.72 -2.35 19.52
N ASP A 191 6.42 -1.90 20.56
CA ASP A 191 6.39 -2.53 21.88
C ASP A 191 5.25 -1.95 22.73
N CYS A 192 4.01 -2.07 22.22
CA CYS A 192 2.80 -1.63 22.91
C CYS A 192 1.55 -2.35 22.38
N LYS A 193 0.47 -2.33 23.17
CA LYS A 193 -0.80 -2.92 22.75
C LYS A 193 -1.53 -2.03 21.73
N VAL A 194 -2.42 -2.63 20.93
CA VAL A 194 -3.19 -1.91 19.90
C VAL A 194 -4.03 -0.77 20.49
N ASP A 195 -4.60 -0.95 21.67
CA ASP A 195 -5.37 0.08 22.40
C ASP A 195 -4.52 1.26 22.94
N GLN A 196 -3.20 1.15 22.80
CA GLN A 196 -2.24 2.19 23.14
C GLN A 196 -1.69 2.92 21.91
N ILE A 197 -2.22 2.66 20.73
CA ILE A 197 -1.81 3.28 19.47
C ILE A 197 -2.93 4.20 19.02
N ALA A 198 -2.60 5.45 18.75
CA ALA A 198 -3.53 6.41 18.14
C ALA A 198 -3.24 6.59 16.65
N MET A 199 -4.30 6.91 15.87
CA MET A 199 -4.25 7.34 14.48
C MET A 199 -5.06 8.62 14.30
#